data_b853de83fb6a979a9433e2af4789ba0c
#
_entry.id   b853de83fb6a979a9433e2af4789ba0c
#
_cell.length_a   1.000
_cell.length_b   1.000
_cell.length_c   1.000
_cell.angle_alpha   90.00
_cell.angle_beta   90.00
_cell.angle_gamma   90.00
#
_symmetry.space_group_name_H-M   'P 1'
#
loop_
_entity.id
_entity.type
_entity.pdbx_description
1 polymer ?
#
loop_
_entity_poly.entity_id
_entity_poly.type
_entity_poly.pdbx_seq_one_letter_code
_entity_poly.pdbx_strand_id
1 'polypeptide(L)'
;MKQDILIKGIPASPGIAIGKAFLYKENKLEIVEKSTLSKEEEIERLVKGREIAKSQLEEIKENTLKKLGKDKADIFEGHITLLEDEELFSEIDSKISQKKCTAEFALNEAIDEYATMLANLEDAYFKERAGDLRDIGKRWLYGVMNIQVADLSKLEPETIIVAKELNPSDTAQINLDNVLAFVTEIGGKTAHSSIMARSLELPAVVGVGAVLNELENNETLIVDAIKGEVIVLPNTETLELYKEKREKFLKEKEELKALKDKEAISKDGIKVDVWGNIGSPNDVKGIISNGGFGIGLYRTEFLFMEKESFPTEDEQFEAYKIVAEELKGYPVTIRTMDIGGDKSLPYMELPKEENPFLGWRAIRVCLDREEILRTQFKALLRASKYGQIKIMLPMIMDIAEIRKAKAIFEECKKELQEKGIEFDKNIMLGIMVETPAVAFRAKYFAKECDFFSIGTNDLTQYTLAVDRGNEKIANLYDTYNPSVLQAIKMLIDGAHEGGIKISMCGEFAGDENAVALLFGMDLDAFSMSGISIPRVKRIIMKLDKKECQNLVERVLSLSTASEIKEEVKKFMEKI
;
A
#
# COMPACT_ATOMS: atom_id res chain seq x y z
N MET A 1 -22.50 -36.31 -7.11
CA MET A 1 -21.29 -35.53 -7.41
C MET A 1 -21.08 -34.55 -6.27
N LYS A 2 -19.85 -34.34 -5.79
CA LYS A 2 -19.58 -33.29 -4.81
C LYS A 2 -19.87 -31.94 -5.47
N GLN A 3 -20.66 -31.08 -4.83
CA GLN A 3 -20.98 -29.73 -5.27
C GLN A 3 -20.68 -28.76 -4.10
N ASP A 4 -20.44 -27.47 -4.43
CA ASP A 4 -20.12 -26.43 -3.44
C ASP A 4 -18.91 -26.74 -2.55
N ILE A 5 -17.82 -27.21 -3.15
CA ILE A 5 -16.59 -27.42 -2.41
C ILE A 5 -16.00 -26.05 -2.07
N LEU A 6 -15.98 -25.72 -0.79
CA LEU A 6 -15.45 -24.44 -0.30
C LEU A 6 -13.96 -24.55 0.05
N ILE A 7 -13.15 -23.72 -0.58
CA ILE A 7 -11.73 -23.55 -0.30
C ILE A 7 -11.53 -22.15 0.27
N LYS A 8 -10.73 -22.04 1.33
CA LYS A 8 -10.42 -20.74 1.97
C LYS A 8 -8.99 -20.33 1.68
N GLY A 9 -8.80 -19.05 1.44
CA GLY A 9 -7.50 -18.43 1.22
C GLY A 9 -7.49 -17.01 1.75
N ILE A 10 -6.48 -16.26 1.33
CA ILE A 10 -6.25 -14.88 1.72
C ILE A 10 -6.81 -13.98 0.61
N PRO A 11 -7.73 -13.04 0.91
CA PRO A 11 -8.18 -12.06 -0.07
C PRO A 11 -7.03 -11.10 -0.44
N ALA A 12 -6.62 -11.12 -1.70
CA ALA A 12 -5.48 -10.36 -2.21
C ALA A 12 -5.90 -9.10 -2.99
N SER A 13 -6.96 -9.21 -3.82
CA SER A 13 -7.55 -8.11 -4.57
C SER A 13 -9.06 -8.30 -4.61
N PRO A 14 -9.86 -7.31 -4.17
CA PRO A 14 -11.29 -7.51 -3.93
C PRO A 14 -12.09 -7.65 -5.24
N GLY A 15 -13.11 -8.50 -5.19
CA GLY A 15 -14.06 -8.70 -6.29
C GLY A 15 -14.70 -10.06 -6.23
N ILE A 16 -15.70 -10.28 -7.12
CA ILE A 16 -16.37 -11.55 -7.29
C ILE A 16 -16.27 -11.95 -8.76
N ALA A 17 -15.71 -13.13 -9.02
CA ALA A 17 -15.61 -13.69 -10.35
C ALA A 17 -16.31 -15.05 -10.42
N ILE A 18 -16.95 -15.32 -11.57
CA ILE A 18 -17.56 -16.61 -11.89
C ILE A 18 -17.04 -16.98 -13.28
N GLY A 19 -16.37 -18.12 -13.40
CA GLY A 19 -15.73 -18.49 -14.66
C GLY A 19 -15.25 -19.94 -14.67
N LYS A 20 -14.43 -20.26 -15.66
CA LYS A 20 -13.88 -21.59 -15.89
C LYS A 20 -12.44 -21.69 -15.40
N ALA A 21 -12.12 -22.76 -14.69
CA ALA A 21 -10.75 -23.03 -14.22
C ALA A 21 -9.79 -23.28 -15.39
N PHE A 22 -8.67 -22.59 -15.39
CA PHE A 22 -7.50 -22.91 -16.18
C PHE A 22 -6.36 -23.24 -15.22
N LEU A 23 -5.93 -24.50 -15.20
CA LEU A 23 -4.88 -24.96 -14.31
C LEU A 23 -3.50 -24.65 -14.94
N TYR A 24 -2.88 -23.59 -14.45
CA TYR A 24 -1.53 -23.21 -14.84
C TYR A 24 -0.53 -24.03 -14.03
N LYS A 25 -0.17 -25.21 -14.58
CA LYS A 25 0.78 -26.13 -13.97
C LYS A 25 2.16 -25.89 -14.55
N GLU A 26 3.14 -25.80 -13.68
CA GLU A 26 4.53 -25.80 -14.09
C GLU A 26 4.90 -27.12 -14.75
N ASN A 27 5.60 -27.06 -15.88
CA ASN A 27 6.17 -28.25 -16.49
C ASN A 27 7.20 -28.85 -15.54
N LYS A 28 7.10 -30.14 -15.23
CA LYS A 28 8.19 -30.85 -14.56
C LYS A 28 9.39 -30.91 -15.49
N LEU A 29 10.47 -30.27 -15.07
CA LEU A 29 11.73 -30.32 -15.81
C LEU A 29 12.46 -31.61 -15.43
N GLU A 30 12.67 -32.48 -16.39
CA GLU A 30 13.59 -33.64 -16.26
C GLU A 30 15.00 -33.20 -16.66
N ILE A 31 15.75 -32.68 -15.70
CA ILE A 31 17.13 -32.21 -15.90
C ILE A 31 18.05 -33.38 -15.79
N VAL A 32 18.72 -33.72 -16.89
CA VAL A 32 19.71 -34.80 -16.98
C VAL A 32 21.09 -34.22 -16.72
N GLU A 33 21.83 -34.78 -15.77
CA GLU A 33 23.15 -34.26 -15.40
C GLU A 33 24.19 -34.49 -16.51
N LYS A 34 24.32 -35.71 -17.03
CA LYS A 34 25.40 -36.07 -17.98
C LYS A 34 25.01 -35.76 -19.39
N SER A 35 25.86 -35.01 -20.09
CA SER A 35 25.71 -34.76 -21.52
C SER A 35 26.25 -35.88 -22.35
N THR A 36 25.61 -36.12 -23.50
CA THR A 36 26.10 -36.95 -24.60
C THR A 36 26.61 -36.11 -25.76
N LEU A 37 26.49 -34.79 -25.69
CA LEU A 37 26.91 -33.80 -26.68
C LEU A 37 28.33 -33.29 -26.38
N SER A 38 28.95 -32.65 -27.36
CA SER A 38 30.20 -31.92 -27.16
C SER A 38 29.97 -30.64 -26.31
N LYS A 39 31.05 -30.08 -25.78
CA LYS A 39 30.99 -28.80 -25.04
C LYS A 39 30.40 -27.70 -25.93
N GLU A 40 30.85 -27.63 -27.17
CA GLU A 40 30.43 -26.59 -28.11
C GLU A 40 28.93 -26.66 -28.40
N GLU A 41 28.40 -27.90 -28.57
CA GLU A 41 26.96 -28.11 -28.78
C GLU A 41 26.13 -27.72 -27.55
N GLU A 42 26.59 -28.01 -26.34
CA GLU A 42 25.90 -27.59 -25.11
C GLU A 42 25.91 -26.06 -24.93
N ILE A 43 27.02 -25.39 -25.27
CA ILE A 43 27.10 -23.93 -25.25
C ILE A 43 26.18 -23.32 -26.30
N GLU A 44 26.10 -23.90 -27.50
CA GLU A 44 25.17 -23.43 -28.54
C GLU A 44 23.71 -23.52 -28.06
N ARG A 45 23.33 -24.61 -27.39
CA ARG A 45 22.01 -24.78 -26.75
C ARG A 45 21.77 -23.72 -25.70
N LEU A 46 22.76 -23.45 -24.85
CA LEU A 46 22.68 -22.43 -23.80
C LEU A 46 22.44 -21.03 -24.38
N VAL A 47 23.24 -20.64 -25.38
CA VAL A 47 23.14 -19.35 -26.08
C VAL A 47 21.76 -19.20 -26.75
N LYS A 48 21.34 -20.22 -27.51
CA LYS A 48 20.04 -20.21 -28.17
C LYS A 48 18.89 -20.08 -27.18
N GLY A 49 18.97 -20.78 -26.03
CA GLY A 49 18.00 -20.65 -24.95
C GLY A 49 17.96 -19.26 -24.35
N ARG A 50 19.13 -18.59 -24.20
CA ARG A 50 19.24 -17.21 -23.73
C ARG A 50 18.56 -16.22 -24.68
N GLU A 51 18.81 -16.37 -25.99
CA GLU A 51 18.16 -15.51 -26.99
C GLU A 51 16.66 -15.66 -27.02
N ILE A 52 16.11 -16.87 -26.89
CA ILE A 52 14.66 -17.11 -26.77
C ILE A 52 14.12 -16.44 -25.54
N ALA A 53 14.75 -16.61 -24.40
CA ALA A 53 14.31 -15.97 -23.13
C ALA A 53 14.35 -14.46 -23.22
N LYS A 54 15.40 -13.88 -23.81
CA LYS A 54 15.53 -12.43 -24.01
C LYS A 54 14.40 -11.89 -24.89
N SER A 55 14.16 -12.48 -26.04
CA SER A 55 13.08 -12.05 -26.94
C SER A 55 11.71 -12.08 -26.27
N GLN A 56 11.45 -13.11 -25.44
CA GLN A 56 10.20 -13.18 -24.66
C GLN A 56 10.11 -12.05 -23.61
N LEU A 57 11.20 -11.73 -22.89
CA LEU A 57 11.23 -10.65 -21.91
C LEU A 57 11.07 -9.27 -22.57
N GLU A 58 11.64 -9.07 -23.74
CA GLU A 58 11.47 -7.84 -24.53
C GLU A 58 10.00 -7.64 -24.94
N GLU A 59 9.33 -8.70 -25.42
CA GLU A 59 7.90 -8.66 -25.75
C GLU A 59 7.03 -8.36 -24.51
N ILE A 60 7.33 -9.01 -23.37
CA ILE A 60 6.63 -8.75 -22.10
C ILE A 60 6.84 -7.30 -21.67
N LYS A 61 8.07 -6.78 -21.74
CA LYS A 61 8.41 -5.39 -21.42
C LYS A 61 7.61 -4.42 -22.26
N GLU A 62 7.56 -4.61 -23.59
CA GLU A 62 6.78 -3.73 -24.48
C GLU A 62 5.29 -3.76 -24.16
N ASN A 63 4.73 -4.94 -23.93
CA ASN A 63 3.33 -5.10 -23.57
C ASN A 63 3.00 -4.47 -22.22
N THR A 64 3.89 -4.62 -21.24
CA THR A 64 3.76 -4.00 -19.91
C THR A 64 3.85 -2.48 -20.02
N LEU A 65 4.78 -1.95 -20.81
CA LEU A 65 4.90 -0.50 -21.03
C LEU A 65 3.61 0.10 -21.57
N LYS A 66 2.98 -0.58 -22.54
CA LYS A 66 1.72 -0.13 -23.16
C LYS A 66 0.53 -0.20 -22.20
N LYS A 67 0.46 -1.23 -21.35
CA LYS A 67 -0.70 -1.50 -20.49
C LYS A 67 -0.59 -0.89 -19.09
N LEU A 68 0.60 -0.90 -18.47
CA LEU A 68 0.84 -0.61 -17.06
C LEU A 68 1.81 0.56 -16.81
N GLY A 69 2.41 1.09 -17.87
CA GLY A 69 3.33 2.21 -17.79
C GLY A 69 4.79 1.83 -17.52
N LYS A 70 5.66 2.87 -17.48
CA LYS A 70 7.10 2.72 -17.46
C LYS A 70 7.62 2.03 -16.20
N ASP A 71 7.17 2.44 -15.03
CA ASP A 71 7.66 1.94 -13.74
C ASP A 71 7.55 0.41 -13.62
N LYS A 72 6.49 -0.17 -14.21
CA LYS A 72 6.27 -1.63 -14.23
C LYS A 72 7.07 -2.32 -15.33
N ALA A 73 7.32 -1.64 -16.44
CA ALA A 73 8.16 -2.17 -17.54
C ALA A 73 9.65 -2.19 -17.18
N ASP A 74 10.12 -1.29 -16.33
CA ASP A 74 11.52 -1.19 -15.90
C ASP A 74 11.97 -2.43 -15.10
N ILE A 75 11.06 -3.18 -14.49
CA ILE A 75 11.34 -4.48 -13.84
C ILE A 75 11.91 -5.46 -14.88
N PHE A 76 11.31 -5.52 -16.08
CA PHE A 76 11.75 -6.42 -17.15
C PHE A 76 13.06 -5.98 -17.80
N GLU A 77 13.40 -4.69 -17.74
CA GLU A 77 14.74 -4.20 -18.09
C GLU A 77 15.80 -4.79 -17.16
N GLY A 78 15.50 -4.80 -15.84
CA GLY A 78 16.35 -5.46 -14.86
C GLY A 78 16.50 -6.97 -15.11
N HIS A 79 15.41 -7.65 -15.50
CA HIS A 79 15.45 -9.08 -15.85
C HIS A 79 16.33 -9.34 -17.09
N ILE A 80 16.23 -8.50 -18.13
CA ILE A 80 17.06 -8.60 -19.32
C ILE A 80 18.54 -8.39 -18.96
N THR A 81 18.83 -7.39 -18.14
CA THR A 81 20.20 -7.11 -17.67
C THR A 81 20.81 -8.30 -16.93
N LEU A 82 20.05 -8.94 -16.04
CA LEU A 82 20.49 -10.15 -15.32
C LEU A 82 20.68 -11.35 -16.26
N LEU A 83 19.82 -11.51 -17.27
CA LEU A 83 19.95 -12.57 -18.29
C LEU A 83 21.21 -12.39 -19.15
N GLU A 84 21.64 -11.14 -19.36
CA GLU A 84 22.82 -10.78 -20.14
C GLU A 84 24.11 -10.70 -19.31
N ASP A 85 24.06 -11.05 -18.02
CA ASP A 85 25.24 -11.04 -17.16
C ASP A 85 26.31 -12.02 -17.63
N GLU A 86 27.48 -11.47 -17.98
CA GLU A 86 28.59 -12.25 -18.53
C GLU A 86 29.32 -13.07 -17.44
N GLU A 87 29.26 -12.68 -16.17
CA GLU A 87 29.84 -13.46 -15.08
C GLU A 87 29.02 -14.73 -14.84
N LEU A 88 27.69 -14.58 -14.79
CA LEU A 88 26.76 -15.73 -14.70
C LEU A 88 26.95 -16.68 -15.87
N PHE A 89 27.04 -16.15 -17.11
CA PHE A 89 27.25 -16.96 -18.30
C PHE A 89 28.58 -17.71 -18.24
N SER A 90 29.67 -17.04 -17.87
CA SER A 90 31.02 -17.63 -17.76
C SER A 90 31.07 -18.77 -16.74
N GLU A 91 30.32 -18.62 -15.62
CA GLU A 91 30.24 -19.68 -14.63
C GLU A 91 29.49 -20.90 -15.14
N ILE A 92 28.38 -20.72 -15.88
CA ILE A 92 27.62 -21.80 -16.48
C ILE A 92 28.51 -22.54 -17.51
N ASP A 93 29.25 -21.82 -18.38
CA ASP A 93 30.22 -22.42 -19.33
C ASP A 93 31.31 -23.22 -18.60
N SER A 94 31.85 -22.67 -17.50
CA SER A 94 32.83 -23.36 -16.67
C SER A 94 32.28 -24.67 -16.10
N LYS A 95 31.04 -24.66 -15.58
CA LYS A 95 30.38 -25.88 -15.08
C LYS A 95 30.18 -26.93 -16.17
N ILE A 96 29.72 -26.54 -17.39
CA ILE A 96 29.59 -27.43 -18.54
C ILE A 96 30.94 -28.06 -18.85
N SER A 97 32.01 -27.25 -18.88
CA SER A 97 33.37 -27.68 -19.24
C SER A 97 33.97 -28.64 -18.22
N GLN A 98 33.84 -28.33 -16.93
CA GLN A 98 34.49 -29.10 -15.86
C GLN A 98 33.72 -30.37 -15.51
N LYS A 99 32.37 -30.30 -15.45
CA LYS A 99 31.53 -31.44 -15.04
C LYS A 99 31.11 -32.33 -16.23
N LYS A 100 31.31 -31.86 -17.46
CA LYS A 100 30.80 -32.52 -18.71
C LYS A 100 29.30 -32.79 -18.59
N CYS A 101 28.56 -31.80 -18.06
CA CYS A 101 27.12 -31.87 -17.84
C CYS A 101 26.35 -31.19 -18.98
N THR A 102 25.03 -31.36 -18.97
CA THR A 102 24.12 -30.69 -19.90
C THR A 102 24.02 -29.20 -19.63
N ALA A 103 23.64 -28.40 -20.61
CA ALA A 103 23.41 -26.98 -20.46
C ALA A 103 22.32 -26.69 -19.41
N GLU A 104 21.21 -27.45 -19.42
CA GLU A 104 20.13 -27.32 -18.45
C GLU A 104 20.57 -27.64 -17.03
N PHE A 105 21.43 -28.61 -16.80
CA PHE A 105 21.94 -28.93 -15.47
C PHE A 105 22.86 -27.82 -14.95
N ALA A 106 23.83 -27.37 -15.76
CA ALA A 106 24.76 -26.30 -15.39
C ALA A 106 24.01 -24.99 -15.08
N LEU A 107 23.04 -24.62 -15.93
CA LEU A 107 22.22 -23.43 -15.76
C LEU A 107 21.39 -23.51 -14.47
N ASN A 108 20.70 -24.62 -14.23
CA ASN A 108 19.88 -24.80 -13.04
C ASN A 108 20.72 -24.73 -11.76
N GLU A 109 21.89 -25.37 -11.75
CA GLU A 109 22.81 -25.35 -10.60
C GLU A 109 23.34 -23.94 -10.33
N ALA A 110 23.77 -23.20 -11.36
CA ALA A 110 24.26 -21.83 -11.21
C ALA A 110 23.15 -20.89 -10.70
N ILE A 111 21.98 -20.94 -11.30
CA ILE A 111 20.83 -20.10 -10.85
C ILE A 111 20.46 -20.39 -9.40
N ASP A 112 20.43 -21.65 -8.99
CA ASP A 112 20.06 -22.02 -7.62
C ASP A 112 21.13 -21.58 -6.61
N GLU A 113 22.42 -21.69 -6.94
CA GLU A 113 23.53 -21.20 -6.12
C GLU A 113 23.43 -19.68 -5.91
N TYR A 114 23.31 -18.89 -6.99
CA TYR A 114 23.21 -17.43 -6.91
C TYR A 114 21.93 -16.97 -6.19
N ALA A 115 20.78 -17.58 -6.52
CA ALA A 115 19.53 -17.25 -5.88
C ALA A 115 19.53 -17.59 -4.38
N THR A 116 20.18 -18.71 -4.01
CA THR A 116 20.32 -19.09 -2.59
C THR A 116 21.25 -18.13 -1.86
N MET A 117 22.35 -17.70 -2.50
CA MET A 117 23.25 -16.70 -1.94
C MET A 117 22.51 -15.39 -1.66
N LEU A 118 21.74 -14.87 -2.63
CA LEU A 118 20.94 -13.65 -2.47
C LEU A 118 19.85 -13.80 -1.40
N ALA A 119 19.17 -14.95 -1.36
CA ALA A 119 18.12 -15.19 -0.38
C ALA A 119 18.61 -15.25 1.07
N ASN A 120 19.89 -15.59 1.29
CA ASN A 120 20.52 -15.65 2.61
C ASN A 120 21.03 -14.30 3.11
N LEU A 121 21.01 -13.27 2.28
CA LEU A 121 21.31 -11.90 2.73
C LEU A 121 20.16 -11.38 3.58
N GLU A 122 20.48 -10.55 4.60
CA GLU A 122 19.47 -10.03 5.53
C GLU A 122 18.52 -9.02 4.88
N ASP A 123 18.98 -8.33 3.84
CA ASP A 123 18.25 -7.28 3.14
C ASP A 123 17.09 -7.84 2.29
N ALA A 124 15.91 -7.24 2.46
CA ALA A 124 14.69 -7.60 1.75
C ALA A 124 14.82 -7.44 0.22
N TYR A 125 15.57 -6.45 -0.24
CA TYR A 125 15.84 -6.19 -1.67
C TYR A 125 16.54 -7.39 -2.34
N PHE A 126 17.59 -7.93 -1.72
CA PHE A 126 18.30 -9.10 -2.28
C PHE A 126 17.45 -10.37 -2.23
N LYS A 127 16.57 -10.52 -1.24
CA LYS A 127 15.61 -11.64 -1.19
C LYS A 127 14.60 -11.59 -2.35
N GLU A 128 14.15 -10.40 -2.71
CA GLU A 128 13.28 -10.18 -3.87
C GLU A 128 14.03 -10.52 -5.17
N ARG A 129 15.27 -10.05 -5.31
CA ARG A 129 16.14 -10.37 -6.46
C ARG A 129 16.43 -11.86 -6.61
N ALA A 130 16.47 -12.62 -5.53
CA ALA A 130 16.58 -14.08 -5.61
C ALA A 130 15.36 -14.71 -6.32
N GLY A 131 14.16 -14.15 -6.10
CA GLY A 131 12.94 -14.53 -6.82
C GLY A 131 13.02 -14.22 -8.31
N ASP A 132 13.44 -13.01 -8.66
CA ASP A 132 13.63 -12.58 -10.05
C ASP A 132 14.62 -13.48 -10.79
N LEU A 133 15.75 -13.79 -10.15
CA LEU A 133 16.76 -14.67 -10.75
C LEU A 133 16.23 -16.09 -11.02
N ARG A 134 15.39 -16.63 -10.14
CA ARG A 134 14.74 -17.92 -10.38
C ARG A 134 13.73 -17.85 -11.52
N ASP A 135 12.97 -16.77 -11.67
CA ASP A 135 12.03 -16.57 -12.78
C ASP A 135 12.77 -16.51 -14.13
N ILE A 136 13.85 -15.73 -14.19
CA ILE A 136 14.72 -15.60 -15.37
C ILE A 136 15.37 -16.94 -15.72
N GLY A 137 15.96 -17.61 -14.72
CA GLY A 137 16.61 -18.91 -14.89
C GLY A 137 15.67 -19.99 -15.41
N LYS A 138 14.44 -20.01 -14.90
CA LYS A 138 13.40 -20.92 -15.37
C LYS A 138 13.03 -20.67 -16.83
N ARG A 139 12.88 -19.40 -17.22
CA ARG A 139 12.60 -19.01 -18.61
C ARG A 139 13.73 -19.39 -19.52
N TRP A 140 14.97 -19.20 -19.11
CA TRP A 140 16.14 -19.62 -19.85
C TRP A 140 16.21 -21.15 -20.02
N LEU A 141 15.92 -21.90 -18.94
CA LEU A 141 15.80 -23.37 -18.98
C LEU A 141 14.75 -23.84 -19.99
N TYR A 142 13.59 -23.22 -20.02
CA TYR A 142 12.56 -23.54 -21.01
C TYR A 142 13.06 -23.29 -22.44
N GLY A 143 13.83 -22.22 -22.68
CA GLY A 143 14.46 -21.96 -23.95
C GLY A 143 15.48 -23.02 -24.33
N VAL A 144 16.38 -23.43 -23.41
CA VAL A 144 17.38 -24.48 -23.61
C VAL A 144 16.73 -25.83 -23.91
N MET A 145 15.67 -26.17 -23.20
CA MET A 145 14.95 -27.44 -23.33
C MET A 145 13.88 -27.43 -24.43
N ASN A 146 13.69 -26.28 -25.12
CA ASN A 146 12.65 -26.07 -26.13
C ASN A 146 11.22 -26.42 -25.63
N ILE A 147 10.92 -26.05 -24.37
CA ILE A 147 9.64 -26.30 -23.75
C ILE A 147 8.72 -25.11 -24.03
N GLN A 148 7.53 -25.38 -24.57
CA GLN A 148 6.51 -24.36 -24.72
C GLN A 148 5.75 -24.18 -23.40
N VAL A 149 5.71 -22.94 -22.89
CA VAL A 149 4.91 -22.56 -21.75
C VAL A 149 3.52 -22.14 -22.22
N ALA A 150 2.50 -22.40 -21.43
CA ALA A 150 1.15 -21.92 -21.73
C ALA A 150 1.13 -20.39 -21.80
N ASP A 151 0.66 -19.85 -22.91
CA ASP A 151 0.60 -18.42 -23.18
C ASP A 151 -0.66 -17.84 -22.51
N LEU A 152 -0.47 -17.15 -21.38
CA LEU A 152 -1.57 -16.54 -20.62
C LEU A 152 -2.25 -15.39 -21.36
N SER A 153 -1.70 -14.92 -22.48
CA SER A 153 -2.33 -13.92 -23.33
C SER A 153 -3.45 -14.46 -24.22
N LYS A 154 -3.48 -15.78 -24.45
CA LYS A 154 -4.37 -16.47 -25.40
C LYS A 154 -5.45 -17.34 -24.73
N LEU A 155 -5.71 -17.10 -23.45
CA LEU A 155 -6.75 -17.83 -22.74
C LEU A 155 -8.14 -17.52 -23.29
N GLU A 156 -9.06 -18.48 -23.14
CA GLU A 156 -10.45 -18.31 -23.51
C GLU A 156 -11.15 -17.27 -22.60
N PRO A 157 -12.22 -16.62 -23.09
CA PRO A 157 -13.03 -15.72 -22.25
C PRO A 157 -13.57 -16.42 -20.99
N GLU A 158 -13.84 -15.62 -19.96
CA GLU A 158 -14.35 -16.08 -18.65
C GLU A 158 -13.43 -17.07 -17.91
N THR A 159 -12.12 -16.99 -18.14
CA THR A 159 -11.13 -17.85 -17.47
C THR A 159 -10.81 -17.37 -16.06
N ILE A 160 -10.68 -18.31 -15.14
CA ILE A 160 -10.08 -18.14 -13.80
C ILE A 160 -8.79 -18.95 -13.78
N ILE A 161 -7.65 -18.26 -13.62
CA ILE A 161 -6.34 -18.93 -13.56
C ILE A 161 -6.18 -19.54 -12.16
N VAL A 162 -5.84 -20.82 -12.10
CA VAL A 162 -5.44 -21.51 -10.86
C VAL A 162 -4.01 -21.97 -11.01
N ALA A 163 -3.12 -21.46 -10.16
CA ALA A 163 -1.69 -21.70 -10.23
C ALA A 163 -1.11 -22.06 -8.87
N LYS A 164 0.07 -22.68 -8.83
CA LYS A 164 0.81 -22.81 -7.59
C LYS A 164 1.27 -21.43 -7.10
N GLU A 165 1.86 -20.67 -7.99
CA GLU A 165 2.28 -19.27 -7.83
C GLU A 165 2.24 -18.59 -9.20
N LEU A 166 2.14 -17.27 -9.23
CA LEU A 166 2.27 -16.47 -10.45
C LEU A 166 3.42 -15.48 -10.28
N ASN A 167 4.41 -15.62 -11.16
CA ASN A 167 5.56 -14.73 -11.20
C ASN A 167 5.21 -13.39 -11.88
N PRO A 168 6.07 -12.37 -11.78
CA PRO A 168 5.89 -11.10 -12.48
C PRO A 168 5.68 -11.27 -13.98
N SER A 169 6.49 -12.11 -14.60
CA SER A 169 6.44 -12.40 -16.03
C SER A 169 5.17 -13.13 -16.48
N ASP A 170 4.56 -13.94 -15.60
CA ASP A 170 3.28 -14.60 -15.86
C ASP A 170 2.13 -13.58 -15.82
N THR A 171 2.08 -12.78 -14.75
CA THR A 171 1.01 -11.80 -14.54
C THR A 171 0.99 -10.69 -15.58
N ALA A 172 2.16 -10.30 -16.10
CA ALA A 172 2.29 -9.29 -17.16
C ALA A 172 1.71 -9.74 -18.51
N GLN A 173 1.62 -11.04 -18.74
CA GLN A 173 1.06 -11.62 -19.97
C GLN A 173 -0.46 -11.78 -19.93
N ILE A 174 -1.11 -11.67 -18.76
CA ILE A 174 -2.55 -11.89 -18.62
C ILE A 174 -3.34 -10.93 -19.51
N ASN A 175 -4.27 -11.49 -20.29
CA ASN A 175 -5.25 -10.71 -21.02
C ASN A 175 -6.47 -10.45 -20.15
N LEU A 176 -6.62 -9.19 -19.72
CA LEU A 176 -7.71 -8.75 -18.82
C LEU A 176 -9.12 -8.85 -19.42
N ASP A 177 -9.23 -8.96 -20.74
CA ASP A 177 -10.54 -9.15 -21.39
C ASP A 177 -11.05 -10.58 -21.23
N ASN A 178 -10.14 -11.55 -21.05
CA ASN A 178 -10.45 -12.97 -21.00
C ASN A 178 -10.35 -13.56 -19.59
N VAL A 179 -9.50 -12.99 -18.73
CA VAL A 179 -9.25 -13.49 -17.36
C VAL A 179 -10.04 -12.71 -16.34
N LEU A 180 -10.89 -13.38 -15.60
CA LEU A 180 -11.77 -12.78 -14.59
C LEU A 180 -11.20 -12.75 -13.19
N ALA A 181 -10.30 -13.68 -12.86
CA ALA A 181 -9.67 -13.79 -11.54
C ALA A 181 -8.48 -14.74 -11.58
N PHE A 182 -7.69 -14.75 -10.52
CA PHE A 182 -6.77 -15.86 -10.29
C PHE A 182 -6.76 -16.33 -8.81
N VAL A 183 -6.33 -17.58 -8.65
CA VAL A 183 -6.20 -18.27 -7.38
C VAL A 183 -4.83 -18.91 -7.30
N THR A 184 -4.09 -18.73 -6.19
CA THR A 184 -2.77 -19.34 -6.02
C THR A 184 -2.69 -20.21 -4.77
N GLU A 185 -2.00 -21.37 -4.88
CA GLU A 185 -1.80 -22.29 -3.76
C GLU A 185 -0.98 -21.67 -2.65
N ILE A 186 0.06 -20.90 -3.01
CA ILE A 186 0.94 -20.17 -2.10
C ILE A 186 0.83 -18.66 -2.33
N GLY A 187 1.26 -17.90 -1.35
CA GLY A 187 1.28 -16.44 -1.38
C GLY A 187 0.58 -15.81 -0.17
N GLY A 188 0.86 -14.54 0.04
CA GLY A 188 0.29 -13.72 1.10
C GLY A 188 -0.11 -12.33 0.58
N LYS A 189 -0.63 -11.47 1.45
CA LYS A 189 -1.08 -10.10 1.06
C LYS A 189 0.02 -9.24 0.44
N THR A 190 1.26 -9.48 0.82
CA THR A 190 2.46 -8.77 0.33
C THR A 190 3.17 -9.50 -0.81
N ALA A 191 2.72 -10.70 -1.18
CA ALA A 191 3.30 -11.44 -2.31
C ALA A 191 3.19 -10.66 -3.61
N HIS A 192 4.12 -10.86 -4.53
CA HIS A 192 4.18 -10.17 -5.82
C HIS A 192 2.88 -10.34 -6.63
N SER A 193 2.35 -11.57 -6.67
CA SER A 193 1.05 -11.87 -7.29
C SER A 193 -0.10 -11.02 -6.70
N SER A 194 -0.11 -10.80 -5.39
CA SER A 194 -1.11 -9.97 -4.72
C SER A 194 -1.00 -8.49 -5.07
N ILE A 195 0.23 -7.98 -5.19
CA ILE A 195 0.49 -6.60 -5.63
C ILE A 195 0.03 -6.40 -7.07
N MET A 196 0.36 -7.35 -7.96
CA MET A 196 -0.04 -7.32 -9.36
C MET A 196 -1.56 -7.44 -9.51
N ALA A 197 -2.24 -8.31 -8.74
CA ALA A 197 -3.70 -8.41 -8.75
C ALA A 197 -4.38 -7.07 -8.47
N ARG A 198 -3.90 -6.36 -7.46
CA ARG A 198 -4.40 -5.01 -7.13
C ARG A 198 -4.13 -4.00 -8.23
N SER A 199 -2.94 -4.03 -8.84
CA SER A 199 -2.58 -3.14 -9.96
C SER A 199 -3.42 -3.39 -11.20
N LEU A 200 -3.79 -4.65 -11.47
CA LEU A 200 -4.62 -5.07 -12.59
C LEU A 200 -6.12 -4.99 -12.28
N GLU A 201 -6.50 -4.65 -11.06
CA GLU A 201 -7.88 -4.69 -10.56
C GLU A 201 -8.59 -6.06 -10.76
N LEU A 202 -7.82 -7.16 -10.81
CA LEU A 202 -8.34 -8.52 -10.92
C LEU A 202 -8.65 -9.10 -9.54
N PRO A 203 -9.84 -9.69 -9.34
CA PRO A 203 -10.15 -10.47 -8.14
C PRO A 203 -9.12 -11.56 -7.92
N ALA A 204 -8.57 -11.67 -6.70
CA ALA A 204 -7.56 -12.68 -6.43
C ALA A 204 -7.65 -13.22 -5.00
N VAL A 205 -7.54 -14.54 -4.88
CA VAL A 205 -7.42 -15.28 -3.61
C VAL A 205 -6.13 -16.06 -3.64
N VAL A 206 -5.27 -15.87 -2.64
CA VAL A 206 -3.94 -16.50 -2.56
C VAL A 206 -3.81 -17.36 -1.31
N GLY A 207 -2.83 -18.28 -1.30
CA GLY A 207 -2.59 -19.12 -0.13
C GLY A 207 -3.72 -20.11 0.16
N VAL A 208 -4.37 -20.63 -0.89
CA VAL A 208 -5.49 -21.58 -0.73
C VAL A 208 -5.04 -23.01 -0.40
N GLY A 209 -3.71 -23.29 -0.38
CA GLY A 209 -3.17 -24.64 -0.20
C GLY A 209 -3.17 -25.43 -1.49
N ALA A 210 -2.82 -26.72 -1.41
CA ALA A 210 -2.61 -27.59 -2.56
C ALA A 210 -3.92 -28.01 -3.24
N VAL A 211 -4.44 -27.21 -4.14
CA VAL A 211 -5.73 -27.41 -4.83
C VAL A 211 -5.58 -27.86 -6.29
N LEU A 212 -4.42 -27.64 -6.92
CA LEU A 212 -4.20 -27.98 -8.34
C LEU A 212 -4.39 -29.45 -8.69
N ASN A 213 -4.26 -30.35 -7.72
CA ASN A 213 -4.46 -31.79 -7.92
C ASN A 213 -5.92 -32.21 -7.70
N GLU A 214 -6.74 -31.33 -7.13
CA GLU A 214 -8.14 -31.60 -6.82
C GLU A 214 -9.11 -30.98 -7.84
N LEU A 215 -8.57 -30.14 -8.76
CA LEU A 215 -9.33 -29.42 -9.79
C LEU A 215 -9.01 -29.95 -11.18
N GLU A 216 -9.99 -29.84 -12.06
CA GLU A 216 -9.85 -30.11 -13.49
C GLU A 216 -10.00 -28.83 -14.32
N ASN A 217 -9.38 -28.80 -15.50
CA ASN A 217 -9.59 -27.71 -16.44
C ASN A 217 -11.07 -27.61 -16.84
N ASN A 218 -11.56 -26.40 -17.02
CA ASN A 218 -12.95 -26.09 -17.39
C ASN A 218 -14.00 -26.35 -16.29
N GLU A 219 -13.62 -26.71 -15.08
CA GLU A 219 -14.57 -26.68 -13.96
C GLU A 219 -15.05 -25.27 -13.67
N THR A 220 -16.33 -25.14 -13.26
CA THR A 220 -16.87 -23.85 -12.88
C THR A 220 -16.41 -23.47 -11.48
N LEU A 221 -15.84 -22.29 -11.36
CA LEU A 221 -15.40 -21.71 -10.09
C LEU A 221 -16.13 -20.39 -9.80
N ILE A 222 -16.35 -20.14 -8.52
CA ILE A 222 -16.66 -18.83 -7.98
C ILE A 222 -15.49 -18.39 -7.12
N VAL A 223 -14.96 -17.20 -7.37
CA VAL A 223 -13.92 -16.57 -6.55
C VAL A 223 -14.53 -15.36 -5.84
N ASP A 224 -14.78 -15.50 -4.54
CA ASP A 224 -15.17 -14.40 -3.66
C ASP A 224 -13.91 -13.83 -2.99
N ALA A 225 -13.24 -12.95 -3.68
CA ALA A 225 -12.01 -12.33 -3.20
C ALA A 225 -12.26 -11.19 -2.18
N ILE A 226 -13.51 -10.96 -1.79
CA ILE A 226 -13.86 -10.09 -0.65
C ILE A 226 -13.73 -10.90 0.64
N LYS A 227 -14.19 -12.16 0.61
CA LYS A 227 -14.15 -13.07 1.75
C LYS A 227 -12.91 -13.96 1.80
N GLY A 228 -12.17 -14.09 0.69
CA GLY A 228 -11.10 -15.05 0.53
C GLY A 228 -11.61 -16.49 0.34
N GLU A 229 -12.73 -16.66 -0.36
CA GLU A 229 -13.38 -17.94 -0.58
C GLU A 229 -13.38 -18.32 -2.07
N VAL A 230 -13.10 -19.58 -2.35
CA VAL A 230 -13.22 -20.17 -3.68
C VAL A 230 -14.20 -21.33 -3.60
N ILE A 231 -15.24 -21.31 -4.44
CA ILE A 231 -16.26 -22.37 -4.49
C ILE A 231 -16.09 -23.14 -5.80
N VAL A 232 -15.84 -24.42 -5.69
CA VAL A 232 -15.65 -25.33 -6.82
C VAL A 232 -16.94 -26.08 -7.09
N LEU A 233 -17.30 -26.22 -8.37
CA LEU A 233 -18.51 -26.89 -8.84
C LEU A 233 -19.77 -26.38 -8.13
N PRO A 234 -20.05 -25.07 -8.17
CA PRO A 234 -21.19 -24.49 -7.49
C PRO A 234 -22.50 -25.11 -8.02
N ASN A 235 -23.43 -25.39 -7.11
CA ASN A 235 -24.79 -25.78 -7.49
C ASN A 235 -25.55 -24.58 -8.08
N THR A 236 -26.74 -24.83 -8.62
CA THR A 236 -27.53 -23.78 -9.29
C THR A 236 -27.92 -22.64 -8.34
N GLU A 237 -28.28 -22.96 -7.10
CA GLU A 237 -28.69 -21.96 -6.10
C GLU A 237 -27.50 -21.08 -5.69
N THR A 238 -26.34 -21.68 -5.41
CA THR A 238 -25.09 -20.97 -5.10
C THR A 238 -24.66 -20.09 -6.28
N LEU A 239 -24.78 -20.60 -7.51
CA LEU A 239 -24.42 -19.85 -8.71
C LEU A 239 -25.30 -18.60 -8.88
N GLU A 240 -26.62 -18.72 -8.75
CA GLU A 240 -27.53 -17.57 -8.85
C GLU A 240 -27.28 -16.55 -7.72
N LEU A 241 -27.09 -16.99 -6.50
CA LEU A 241 -26.75 -16.13 -5.38
C LEU A 241 -25.48 -15.30 -5.64
N TYR A 242 -24.45 -15.92 -6.22
CA TYR A 242 -23.19 -15.23 -6.50
C TYR A 242 -23.23 -14.36 -7.76
N LYS A 243 -24.10 -14.65 -8.73
CA LYS A 243 -24.41 -13.74 -9.84
C LYS A 243 -25.01 -12.43 -9.31
N GLU A 244 -26.03 -12.51 -8.44
CA GLU A 244 -26.64 -11.33 -7.82
C GLU A 244 -25.60 -10.52 -7.00
N LYS A 245 -24.77 -11.20 -6.20
CA LYS A 245 -23.70 -10.54 -5.45
C LYS A 245 -22.69 -9.84 -6.36
N ARG A 246 -22.30 -10.48 -7.47
CA ARG A 246 -21.38 -9.92 -8.46
C ARG A 246 -21.98 -8.68 -9.13
N GLU A 247 -23.23 -8.74 -9.58
CA GLU A 247 -23.92 -7.60 -10.18
C GLU A 247 -24.00 -6.43 -9.20
N LYS A 248 -24.37 -6.70 -7.96
CA LYS A 248 -24.41 -5.67 -6.91
C LYS A 248 -23.03 -5.05 -6.68
N PHE A 249 -21.98 -5.85 -6.62
CA PHE A 249 -20.60 -5.37 -6.45
C PHE A 249 -20.14 -4.50 -7.62
N LEU A 250 -20.42 -4.93 -8.86
CA LEU A 250 -20.05 -4.19 -10.07
C LEU A 250 -20.81 -2.85 -10.16
N LYS A 251 -22.11 -2.86 -9.87
CA LYS A 251 -22.93 -1.65 -9.81
C LYS A 251 -22.40 -0.68 -8.76
N GLU A 252 -22.08 -1.18 -7.57
CA GLU A 252 -21.46 -0.36 -6.51
C GLU A 252 -20.13 0.22 -6.97
N LYS A 253 -19.27 -0.56 -7.63
CA LYS A 253 -17.98 -0.10 -8.16
C LYS A 253 -18.17 1.01 -9.20
N GLU A 254 -19.16 0.90 -10.08
CA GLU A 254 -19.47 1.95 -11.07
C GLU A 254 -20.03 3.22 -10.41
N GLU A 255 -20.95 3.07 -9.45
CA GLU A 255 -21.49 4.19 -8.68
C GLU A 255 -20.37 4.95 -7.95
N LEU A 256 -19.41 4.23 -7.35
CA LEU A 256 -18.25 4.83 -6.70
C LEU A 256 -17.34 5.55 -7.70
N LYS A 257 -17.09 4.99 -8.87
CA LYS A 257 -16.32 5.66 -9.94
C LYS A 257 -16.97 6.98 -10.37
N ALA A 258 -18.30 7.03 -10.44
CA ALA A 258 -19.05 8.24 -10.79
C ALA A 258 -18.93 9.37 -9.74
N LEU A 259 -18.42 9.08 -8.54
CA LEU A 259 -18.19 10.07 -7.48
C LEU A 259 -16.80 10.73 -7.56
N LYS A 260 -15.93 10.29 -8.47
CA LYS A 260 -14.56 10.80 -8.57
C LYS A 260 -14.49 12.31 -8.56
N ASP A 261 -15.22 12.98 -9.44
CA ASP A 261 -15.17 14.43 -9.63
C ASP A 261 -16.19 15.20 -8.78
N LYS A 262 -16.97 14.50 -7.94
CA LYS A 262 -17.96 15.11 -7.08
C LYS A 262 -17.35 15.55 -5.77
N GLU A 263 -17.77 16.71 -5.28
CA GLU A 263 -17.47 17.16 -3.93
C GLU A 263 -18.30 16.37 -2.90
N ALA A 264 -17.76 16.17 -1.70
CA ALA A 264 -18.48 15.56 -0.60
C ALA A 264 -19.37 16.62 0.07
N ILE A 265 -20.61 16.72 -0.35
CA ILE A 265 -21.60 17.66 0.17
C ILE A 265 -22.75 16.88 0.77
N SER A 266 -23.08 17.12 2.04
CA SER A 266 -24.17 16.47 2.76
C SER A 266 -25.54 16.87 2.19
N LYS A 267 -26.62 16.17 2.60
CA LYS A 267 -27.99 16.48 2.19
C LYS A 267 -28.42 17.92 2.51
N ASP A 268 -27.92 18.46 3.60
CA ASP A 268 -28.20 19.82 4.07
C ASP A 268 -27.18 20.85 3.57
N GLY A 269 -26.33 20.48 2.58
CA GLY A 269 -25.47 21.40 1.85
C GLY A 269 -24.10 21.68 2.50
N ILE A 270 -23.71 20.94 3.53
CA ILE A 270 -22.42 21.12 4.19
C ILE A 270 -21.33 20.40 3.38
N LYS A 271 -20.35 21.16 2.91
CA LYS A 271 -19.17 20.63 2.21
C LYS A 271 -18.13 20.16 3.21
N VAL A 272 -17.57 18.97 2.97
CA VAL A 272 -16.50 18.37 3.76
C VAL A 272 -15.33 18.03 2.82
N ASP A 273 -14.13 18.34 3.26
CA ASP A 273 -12.94 17.98 2.49
C ASP A 273 -12.58 16.51 2.70
N VAL A 274 -12.31 15.80 1.59
CA VAL A 274 -11.88 14.40 1.59
C VAL A 274 -10.55 14.27 0.87
N TRP A 275 -9.52 13.90 1.62
CA TRP A 275 -8.13 13.85 1.19
C TRP A 275 -7.57 12.43 1.25
N GLY A 276 -6.40 12.25 0.66
CA GLY A 276 -5.67 10.99 0.68
C GLY A 276 -4.51 10.96 1.69
N ASN A 277 -4.15 9.75 2.10
CA ASN A 277 -2.89 9.46 2.80
C ASN A 277 -1.93 8.79 1.82
N ILE A 278 -0.67 9.23 1.80
CA ILE A 278 0.39 8.67 0.94
C ILE A 278 1.65 8.35 1.74
N GLY A 279 2.43 7.39 1.25
CA GLY A 279 3.78 7.06 1.72
C GLY A 279 4.86 7.50 0.73
N SER A 280 4.52 7.63 -0.54
CA SER A 280 5.44 8.00 -1.61
C SER A 280 4.78 8.93 -2.64
N PRO A 281 5.57 9.65 -3.47
CA PRO A 281 5.01 10.42 -4.59
C PRO A 281 4.18 9.59 -5.58
N ASN A 282 4.51 8.32 -5.77
CA ASN A 282 3.80 7.42 -6.68
C ASN A 282 2.34 7.18 -6.29
N ASP A 283 2.00 7.33 -5.02
CA ASP A 283 0.64 7.11 -4.50
C ASP A 283 -0.34 8.22 -4.93
N VAL A 284 0.16 9.40 -5.31
CA VAL A 284 -0.67 10.58 -5.65
C VAL A 284 -1.67 10.27 -6.77
N LYS A 285 -1.22 9.57 -7.82
CA LYS A 285 -2.07 9.17 -8.94
C LYS A 285 -3.26 8.32 -8.47
N GLY A 286 -3.03 7.42 -7.50
CA GLY A 286 -4.06 6.62 -6.87
C GLY A 286 -5.09 7.46 -6.10
N ILE A 287 -4.64 8.50 -5.42
CA ILE A 287 -5.55 9.44 -4.71
C ILE A 287 -6.42 10.21 -5.70
N ILE A 288 -5.81 10.80 -6.73
CA ILE A 288 -6.53 11.58 -7.76
C ILE A 288 -7.52 10.70 -8.52
N SER A 289 -7.13 9.48 -8.88
CA SER A 289 -8.00 8.54 -9.60
C SER A 289 -9.23 8.13 -8.80
N ASN A 290 -9.14 8.15 -7.47
CA ASN A 290 -10.26 7.89 -6.55
C ASN A 290 -11.00 9.17 -6.10
N GLY A 291 -10.65 10.32 -6.68
CA GLY A 291 -11.34 11.59 -6.42
C GLY A 291 -10.95 12.27 -5.10
N GLY A 292 -9.74 12.06 -4.62
CA GLY A 292 -9.18 12.83 -3.52
C GLY A 292 -8.73 14.22 -4.00
N PHE A 293 -9.13 15.26 -3.25
CA PHE A 293 -8.81 16.66 -3.55
C PHE A 293 -7.76 17.22 -2.58
N GLY A 294 -6.67 16.50 -2.40
CA GLY A 294 -5.54 16.86 -1.55
C GLY A 294 -4.96 15.69 -0.78
N ILE A 295 -3.86 15.96 -0.09
CA ILE A 295 -3.18 15.02 0.81
C ILE A 295 -3.27 15.56 2.24
N GLY A 296 -3.93 14.80 3.13
CA GLY A 296 -4.00 15.13 4.55
C GLY A 296 -2.86 14.52 5.37
N LEU A 297 -2.16 13.52 4.81
CA LEU A 297 -0.96 12.93 5.39
C LEU A 297 -0.03 12.40 4.31
N TYR A 298 1.13 13.03 4.17
CA TYR A 298 2.28 12.42 3.52
C TYR A 298 3.23 11.92 4.62
N ARG A 299 3.38 10.60 4.71
CA ARG A 299 4.30 9.92 5.65
C ARG A 299 5.70 9.92 5.07
N THR A 300 6.58 10.73 5.61
CA THR A 300 7.93 10.89 5.08
C THR A 300 8.91 9.79 5.49
N GLU A 301 8.52 8.91 6.41
CA GLU A 301 9.37 7.84 6.93
C GLU A 301 9.93 6.93 5.84
N PHE A 302 9.13 6.62 4.81
CA PHE A 302 9.57 5.79 3.69
C PHE A 302 10.77 6.40 2.95
N LEU A 303 10.78 7.73 2.80
CA LEU A 303 11.91 8.44 2.21
C LEU A 303 13.22 8.28 3.01
N PHE A 304 13.11 8.07 4.32
CA PHE A 304 14.24 7.79 5.19
C PHE A 304 14.60 6.30 5.22
N MET A 305 13.60 5.42 5.26
CA MET A 305 13.80 3.96 5.42
C MET A 305 14.38 3.29 4.18
N GLU A 306 14.15 3.84 2.99
CA GLU A 306 14.64 3.32 1.71
C GLU A 306 16.10 3.73 1.40
N LYS A 307 16.80 4.36 2.34
CA LYS A 307 18.15 4.90 2.18
C LYS A 307 19.16 4.24 3.12
N GLU A 308 20.43 4.35 2.76
CA GLU A 308 21.57 3.93 3.61
C GLU A 308 22.15 5.09 4.45
N SER A 309 21.64 6.32 4.25
CA SER A 309 22.02 7.52 4.97
C SER A 309 20.83 8.47 5.06
N PHE A 310 20.91 9.50 5.90
CA PHE A 310 19.87 10.54 5.95
C PHE A 310 19.68 11.17 4.56
N PRO A 311 18.43 11.29 4.08
CA PRO A 311 18.15 11.93 2.80
C PRO A 311 18.58 13.40 2.86
N THR A 312 19.27 13.84 1.83
CA THR A 312 19.74 15.23 1.67
C THR A 312 18.56 16.20 1.52
N GLU A 313 18.81 17.50 1.67
CA GLU A 313 17.83 18.55 1.43
C GLU A 313 17.25 18.47 -0.01
N ASP A 314 18.11 18.19 -1.01
CA ASP A 314 17.69 18.11 -2.41
C ASP A 314 16.84 16.88 -2.70
N GLU A 315 17.18 15.72 -2.17
CA GLU A 315 16.37 14.50 -2.30
C GLU A 315 14.98 14.66 -1.69
N GLN A 316 14.90 15.25 -0.50
CA GLN A 316 13.63 15.55 0.15
C GLN A 316 12.83 16.59 -0.64
N PHE A 317 13.50 17.65 -1.11
CA PHE A 317 12.89 18.70 -1.92
C PHE A 317 12.24 18.14 -3.18
N GLU A 318 12.95 17.31 -3.96
CA GLU A 318 12.40 16.74 -5.20
C GLU A 318 11.18 15.85 -4.91
N ALA A 319 11.22 15.03 -3.87
CA ALA A 319 10.07 14.20 -3.49
C ALA A 319 8.83 15.04 -3.12
N TYR A 320 9.01 16.12 -2.35
CA TYR A 320 7.90 17.00 -1.94
C TYR A 320 7.37 17.85 -3.09
N LYS A 321 8.26 18.32 -3.97
CA LYS A 321 7.93 19.10 -5.15
C LYS A 321 7.05 18.28 -6.12
N ILE A 322 7.40 17.03 -6.41
CA ILE A 322 6.61 16.15 -7.29
C ILE A 322 5.16 16.08 -6.80
N VAL A 323 4.96 15.84 -5.50
CA VAL A 323 3.62 15.75 -4.92
C VAL A 323 2.88 17.09 -5.00
N ALA A 324 3.57 18.20 -4.74
CA ALA A 324 2.98 19.54 -4.80
C ALA A 324 2.54 19.92 -6.22
N GLU A 325 3.35 19.59 -7.25
CA GLU A 325 3.05 19.85 -8.65
C GLU A 325 1.90 18.99 -9.18
N GLU A 326 1.87 17.70 -8.84
CA GLU A 326 0.80 16.78 -9.29
C GLU A 326 -0.58 17.16 -8.74
N LEU A 327 -0.65 17.73 -7.54
CA LEU A 327 -1.92 18.13 -6.91
C LEU A 327 -2.45 19.49 -7.36
N LYS A 328 -1.72 20.24 -8.21
CA LYS A 328 -2.22 21.45 -8.91
C LYS A 328 -2.98 22.43 -8.02
N GLY A 329 -2.43 22.76 -6.85
CA GLY A 329 -3.00 23.75 -5.92
C GLY A 329 -3.97 23.22 -4.87
N TYR A 330 -4.19 21.91 -4.80
CA TYR A 330 -4.83 21.29 -3.65
C TYR A 330 -3.84 21.15 -2.48
N PRO A 331 -4.34 21.12 -1.22
CA PRO A 331 -3.47 21.07 -0.04
C PRO A 331 -2.69 19.76 0.06
N VAL A 332 -1.42 19.86 0.45
CA VAL A 332 -0.53 18.73 0.74
C VAL A 332 0.02 18.90 2.15
N THR A 333 -0.47 18.10 3.07
CA THR A 333 0.03 18.08 4.46
C THR A 333 1.15 17.05 4.57
N ILE A 334 2.38 17.52 4.82
CA ILE A 334 3.57 16.70 4.94
C ILE A 334 3.97 16.62 6.40
N ARG A 335 4.03 15.41 6.93
CA ARG A 335 4.47 15.15 8.30
C ARG A 335 5.99 15.12 8.36
N THR A 336 6.58 15.84 9.31
CA THR A 336 8.01 15.69 9.59
C THR A 336 8.31 14.29 10.11
N MET A 337 9.58 13.91 10.07
CA MET A 337 10.05 12.56 10.39
C MET A 337 9.43 11.99 11.68
N ASP A 338 8.84 10.79 11.57
CA ASP A 338 8.30 10.01 12.68
C ASP A 338 9.00 8.64 12.76
N ILE A 339 10.28 8.65 13.12
CA ILE A 339 11.14 7.49 13.33
C ILE A 339 11.30 7.26 14.84
N GLY A 340 11.43 6.01 15.23
CA GLY A 340 11.41 5.51 16.60
C GLY A 340 10.17 4.63 16.85
N GLY A 341 10.07 4.03 18.02
CA GLY A 341 9.03 3.04 18.30
C GLY A 341 9.26 1.75 17.53
N ASP A 342 8.39 1.45 16.56
CA ASP A 342 8.47 0.30 15.66
C ASP A 342 9.30 0.54 14.40
N LYS A 343 9.77 1.77 14.17
CA LYS A 343 10.54 2.17 12.98
C LYS A 343 11.97 2.45 13.33
N SER A 344 12.90 1.75 12.70
CA SER A 344 14.35 1.95 12.85
C SER A 344 14.98 2.33 11.51
N LEU A 345 16.13 3.02 11.59
CA LEU A 345 16.97 3.32 10.43
C LEU A 345 18.31 2.62 10.60
N PRO A 346 18.85 1.92 9.57
CA PRO A 346 20.11 1.19 9.72
C PRO A 346 21.31 2.11 9.98
N TYR A 347 21.21 3.38 9.61
CA TYR A 347 22.26 4.40 9.77
C TYR A 347 22.04 5.36 10.95
N MET A 348 21.03 5.10 11.78
CA MET A 348 20.74 5.88 12.99
C MET A 348 20.59 4.95 14.18
N GLU A 349 21.58 4.96 15.06
CA GLU A 349 21.50 4.21 16.31
C GLU A 349 20.39 4.79 17.21
N LEU A 350 19.36 4.01 17.43
CA LEU A 350 18.33 4.30 18.42
C LEU A 350 18.70 3.60 19.74
N PRO A 351 18.53 4.27 20.89
CA PRO A 351 18.77 3.63 22.17
C PRO A 351 17.83 2.44 22.35
N LYS A 352 18.30 1.38 22.99
CA LYS A 352 17.42 0.28 23.37
C LYS A 352 16.55 0.73 24.54
N GLU A 353 15.26 0.86 24.29
CA GLU A 353 14.28 1.34 25.26
C GLU A 353 13.34 0.18 25.69
N GLU A 354 12.86 0.20 26.91
CA GLU A 354 11.87 -0.77 27.40
C GLU A 354 10.48 -0.52 26.81
N ASN A 355 10.17 0.74 26.50
CA ASN A 355 8.89 1.16 25.92
C ASN A 355 9.12 2.09 24.73
N PRO A 356 9.54 1.59 23.55
CA PRO A 356 9.97 2.43 22.43
C PRO A 356 8.88 3.39 21.93
N PHE A 357 7.60 3.01 21.99
CA PHE A 357 6.50 3.92 21.61
C PHE A 357 6.34 5.13 22.54
N LEU A 358 6.81 5.04 23.78
CA LEU A 358 6.82 6.14 24.76
C LEU A 358 8.17 6.88 24.82
N GLY A 359 9.13 6.43 24.04
CA GLY A 359 10.54 6.84 24.12
C GLY A 359 10.95 7.96 23.17
N TRP A 360 12.18 7.88 22.70
CA TRP A 360 12.84 8.86 21.83
C TRP A 360 12.44 8.62 20.38
N ARG A 361 11.38 9.30 19.94
CA ARG A 361 10.82 9.20 18.57
C ARG A 361 10.33 10.55 18.06
N ALA A 362 10.18 10.67 16.77
CA ALA A 362 9.52 11.77 16.08
C ALA A 362 10.08 13.15 16.45
N ILE A 363 9.23 14.08 16.90
CA ILE A 363 9.65 15.45 17.28
C ILE A 363 10.71 15.45 18.38
N ARG A 364 10.74 14.47 19.27
CA ARG A 364 11.72 14.36 20.34
C ARG A 364 13.12 14.15 19.76
N VAL A 365 13.24 13.29 18.75
CA VAL A 365 14.47 13.09 17.97
C VAL A 365 14.84 14.38 17.23
N CYS A 366 13.87 14.98 16.54
CA CYS A 366 14.09 16.17 15.73
C CYS A 366 14.49 17.42 16.53
N LEU A 367 14.04 17.56 17.78
CA LEU A 367 14.43 18.66 18.66
C LEU A 367 15.75 18.42 19.38
N ASP A 368 16.20 17.17 19.48
CA ASP A 368 17.49 16.79 20.04
C ASP A 368 18.57 16.83 18.93
N ARG A 369 18.24 16.42 17.73
CA ARG A 369 19.07 16.48 16.51
C ARG A 369 18.50 17.48 15.52
N GLU A 370 18.68 18.76 15.83
CA GLU A 370 18.06 19.88 15.08
C GLU A 370 18.45 19.90 13.60
N GLU A 371 19.62 19.37 13.23
CA GLU A 371 20.08 19.28 11.86
C GLU A 371 19.12 18.49 10.95
N ILE A 372 18.47 17.44 11.50
CA ILE A 372 17.48 16.63 10.75
C ILE A 372 16.26 17.49 10.43
N LEU A 373 15.75 18.19 11.44
CA LEU A 373 14.56 19.04 11.28
C LEU A 373 14.84 20.25 10.38
N ARG A 374 16.01 20.88 10.49
CA ARG A 374 16.43 21.98 9.63
C ARG A 374 16.52 21.58 8.18
N THR A 375 17.11 20.43 7.88
CA THR A 375 17.21 19.89 6.52
C THR A 375 15.81 19.67 5.95
N GLN A 376 14.92 19.04 6.73
CA GLN A 376 13.54 18.78 6.29
C GLN A 376 12.74 20.07 6.12
N PHE A 377 12.83 21.03 7.03
CA PHE A 377 12.16 22.32 6.91
C PHE A 377 12.61 23.12 5.67
N LYS A 378 13.90 23.14 5.35
CA LYS A 378 14.42 23.80 4.15
C LYS A 378 13.88 23.14 2.89
N ALA A 379 13.87 21.82 2.81
CA ALA A 379 13.29 21.08 1.69
C ALA A 379 11.79 21.39 1.50
N LEU A 380 11.02 21.39 2.61
CA LEU A 380 9.59 21.70 2.62
C LEU A 380 9.31 23.16 2.20
N LEU A 381 10.09 24.10 2.71
CA LEU A 381 10.00 25.52 2.33
C LEU A 381 10.27 25.68 0.83
N ARG A 382 11.34 25.11 0.30
CA ARG A 382 11.66 25.17 -1.14
C ARG A 382 10.53 24.57 -1.99
N ALA A 383 9.98 23.43 -1.57
CA ALA A 383 8.90 22.76 -2.27
C ALA A 383 7.58 23.55 -2.23
N SER A 384 7.35 24.40 -1.22
CA SER A 384 6.13 25.20 -1.07
C SER A 384 5.91 26.24 -2.19
N LYS A 385 6.95 26.56 -2.97
CA LYS A 385 6.81 27.37 -4.19
C LYS A 385 5.97 26.68 -5.28
N TYR A 386 5.90 25.34 -5.26
CA TYR A 386 5.31 24.53 -6.33
C TYR A 386 3.87 24.08 -6.05
N GLY A 387 3.36 24.30 -4.83
CA GLY A 387 1.99 23.95 -4.45
C GLY A 387 1.66 24.32 -3.00
N GLN A 388 0.43 24.01 -2.58
CA GLN A 388 -0.07 24.36 -1.24
C GLN A 388 0.44 23.38 -0.19
N ILE A 389 1.69 23.49 0.23
CA ILE A 389 2.27 22.64 1.28
C ILE A 389 1.88 23.15 2.66
N LYS A 390 1.53 22.20 3.54
CA LYS A 390 1.36 22.38 4.98
C LYS A 390 2.32 21.46 5.70
N ILE A 391 2.95 21.92 6.77
CA ILE A 391 3.89 21.15 7.57
C ILE A 391 3.20 20.68 8.84
N MET A 392 3.36 19.40 9.19
CA MET A 392 2.74 18.80 10.37
C MET A 392 3.78 18.15 11.27
N LEU A 393 3.83 18.57 12.54
CA LEU A 393 4.74 18.02 13.56
C LEU A 393 4.07 16.84 14.28
N PRO A 394 4.67 15.64 14.29
CA PRO A 394 4.14 14.47 14.99
C PRO A 394 4.50 14.47 16.48
N MET A 395 3.77 13.66 17.28
CA MET A 395 4.08 13.30 18.66
C MET A 395 4.24 14.48 19.64
N ILE A 396 3.56 15.58 19.37
CA ILE A 396 3.55 16.75 20.26
C ILE A 396 2.84 16.42 21.59
N MET A 397 3.44 16.82 22.70
CA MET A 397 2.84 16.71 24.04
C MET A 397 2.94 18.00 24.86
N ASP A 398 3.82 18.93 24.47
CA ASP A 398 4.02 20.20 25.17
C ASP A 398 4.09 21.38 24.18
N ILE A 399 3.57 22.54 24.60
CA ILE A 399 3.61 23.78 23.80
C ILE A 399 5.06 24.24 23.58
N ALA A 400 5.98 23.95 24.50
CA ALA A 400 7.38 24.30 24.34
C ALA A 400 8.02 23.60 23.12
N GLU A 401 7.59 22.38 22.77
CA GLU A 401 8.04 21.67 21.57
C GLU A 401 7.64 22.43 20.30
N ILE A 402 6.40 22.90 20.23
CA ILE A 402 5.91 23.71 19.09
C ILE A 402 6.71 25.01 18.98
N ARG A 403 6.93 25.70 20.09
CA ARG A 403 7.67 26.97 20.11
C ARG A 403 9.12 26.79 19.68
N LYS A 404 9.77 25.71 20.15
CA LYS A 404 11.15 25.38 19.72
C LYS A 404 11.17 25.04 18.22
N ALA A 405 10.28 24.21 17.71
CA ALA A 405 10.20 23.90 16.29
C ALA A 405 9.92 25.15 15.43
N LYS A 406 9.04 26.06 15.88
CA LYS A 406 8.78 27.34 15.21
C LYS A 406 10.03 28.24 15.15
N ALA A 407 10.81 28.30 16.21
CA ALA A 407 12.06 29.08 16.22
C ALA A 407 13.02 28.56 15.14
N ILE A 408 13.23 27.24 15.08
CA ILE A 408 14.03 26.59 14.04
C ILE A 408 13.47 26.86 12.64
N PHE A 409 12.14 26.81 12.49
CA PHE A 409 11.47 27.05 11.23
C PHE A 409 11.69 28.49 10.72
N GLU A 410 11.57 29.50 11.58
CA GLU A 410 11.80 30.90 11.23
C GLU A 410 13.28 31.18 10.92
N GLU A 411 14.20 30.51 11.58
CA GLU A 411 15.61 30.56 11.21
C GLU A 411 15.87 29.99 9.81
N CYS A 412 15.25 28.84 9.47
CA CYS A 412 15.32 28.27 8.12
C CYS A 412 14.76 29.20 7.04
N LYS A 413 13.63 29.87 7.31
CA LYS A 413 13.07 30.88 6.41
C LYS A 413 14.06 32.01 6.16
N LYS A 414 14.68 32.53 7.22
CA LYS A 414 15.68 33.59 7.13
C LYS A 414 16.89 33.17 6.29
N GLU A 415 17.44 31.98 6.55
CA GLU A 415 18.56 31.43 5.79
C GLU A 415 18.26 31.30 4.29
N LEU A 416 17.07 30.84 3.93
CA LEU A 416 16.64 30.72 2.52
C LEU A 416 16.44 32.10 1.88
N GLN A 417 15.86 33.06 2.60
CA GLN A 417 15.72 34.45 2.13
C GLN A 417 17.07 35.11 1.86
N GLU A 418 18.05 34.95 2.75
CA GLU A 418 19.42 35.46 2.58
C GLU A 418 20.11 34.85 1.37
N LYS A 419 19.78 33.61 1.01
CA LYS A 419 20.25 32.91 -0.19
C LYS A 419 19.46 33.26 -1.45
N GLY A 420 18.41 34.08 -1.37
CA GLY A 420 17.54 34.43 -2.49
C GLY A 420 16.66 33.27 -2.98
N ILE A 421 16.43 32.24 -2.16
CA ILE A 421 15.60 31.08 -2.49
C ILE A 421 14.12 31.43 -2.19
N GLU A 422 13.27 31.28 -3.20
CA GLU A 422 11.84 31.58 -3.09
C GLU A 422 11.07 30.42 -2.42
N PHE A 423 10.11 30.78 -1.57
CA PHE A 423 9.18 29.86 -0.91
C PHE A 423 7.86 30.57 -0.55
N ASP A 424 6.82 29.83 -0.22
CA ASP A 424 5.56 30.39 0.28
C ASP A 424 5.76 30.97 1.70
N LYS A 425 5.63 32.30 1.83
CA LYS A 425 5.78 32.99 3.13
C LYS A 425 4.66 32.65 4.11
N ASN A 426 3.50 32.20 3.60
CA ASN A 426 2.31 31.87 4.37
C ASN A 426 2.13 30.37 4.61
N ILE A 427 3.20 29.58 4.40
CA ILE A 427 3.17 28.12 4.64
C ILE A 427 2.73 27.83 6.07
N MET A 428 1.72 26.98 6.22
CA MET A 428 1.11 26.65 7.50
C MET A 428 1.92 25.60 8.26
N LEU A 429 2.10 25.80 9.56
CA LEU A 429 2.72 24.85 10.48
C LEU A 429 1.68 24.39 11.51
N GLY A 430 1.26 23.14 11.40
CA GLY A 430 0.31 22.48 12.30
C GLY A 430 0.93 21.31 13.06
N ILE A 431 0.11 20.61 13.82
CA ILE A 431 0.52 19.46 14.61
C ILE A 431 -0.40 18.25 14.38
N MET A 432 0.19 17.07 14.47
CA MET A 432 -0.58 15.84 14.63
C MET A 432 -1.00 15.75 16.11
N VAL A 433 -2.30 15.69 16.33
CA VAL A 433 -2.86 15.56 17.68
C VAL A 433 -3.16 14.09 17.94
N GLU A 434 -2.23 13.45 18.61
CA GLU A 434 -2.21 12.00 18.79
C GLU A 434 -1.80 11.57 20.21
N THR A 435 -1.59 12.55 21.09
CA THR A 435 -1.33 12.32 22.51
C THR A 435 -2.50 12.84 23.37
N PRO A 436 -2.92 12.12 24.43
CA PRO A 436 -3.95 12.60 25.34
C PRO A 436 -3.62 13.95 25.99
N ALA A 437 -2.34 14.26 26.16
CA ALA A 437 -1.88 15.54 26.70
C ALA A 437 -2.43 16.74 25.90
N VAL A 438 -2.42 16.64 24.56
CA VAL A 438 -2.98 17.68 23.69
C VAL A 438 -4.50 17.74 23.82
N ALA A 439 -5.19 16.57 23.89
CA ALA A 439 -6.65 16.53 24.00
C ALA A 439 -7.16 17.30 25.23
N PHE A 440 -6.52 17.13 26.39
CA PHE A 440 -6.89 17.85 27.61
C PHE A 440 -6.70 19.38 27.55
N ARG A 441 -5.88 19.86 26.63
CA ARG A 441 -5.51 21.26 26.53
C ARG A 441 -5.64 21.83 25.11
N ALA A 442 -6.41 21.18 24.24
CA ALA A 442 -6.49 21.43 22.81
C ALA A 442 -6.62 22.92 22.44
N LYS A 443 -7.51 23.65 23.09
CA LYS A 443 -7.69 25.09 22.90
C LYS A 443 -6.41 25.93 23.07
N TYR A 444 -5.50 25.53 23.96
CA TYR A 444 -4.24 26.26 24.19
C TYR A 444 -3.20 25.91 23.13
N PHE A 445 -3.15 24.65 22.71
CA PHE A 445 -2.30 24.21 21.60
C PHE A 445 -2.75 24.82 20.28
N ALA A 446 -4.07 24.96 20.07
CA ALA A 446 -4.64 25.58 18.87
C ALA A 446 -4.21 27.04 18.66
N LYS A 447 -3.84 27.75 19.71
CA LYS A 447 -3.30 29.13 19.62
C LYS A 447 -1.84 29.18 19.16
N GLU A 448 -1.17 28.06 19.17
CA GLU A 448 0.27 27.96 18.87
C GLU A 448 0.55 27.38 17.48
N CYS A 449 -0.46 26.98 16.71
CA CYS A 449 -0.28 26.41 15.38
C CYS A 449 -1.45 26.74 14.46
N ASP A 450 -1.33 26.41 13.17
CA ASP A 450 -2.26 26.85 12.14
C ASP A 450 -3.38 25.84 11.85
N PHE A 451 -3.19 24.56 12.20
CA PHE A 451 -4.18 23.49 12.03
C PHE A 451 -3.84 22.28 12.91
N PHE A 452 -4.85 21.44 13.12
CA PHE A 452 -4.70 20.11 13.72
C PHE A 452 -4.98 19.01 12.71
N SER A 453 -4.34 17.84 12.91
CA SER A 453 -4.74 16.59 12.27
C SER A 453 -4.71 15.44 13.28
N ILE A 454 -5.84 14.75 13.46
CA ILE A 454 -5.96 13.68 14.46
C ILE A 454 -5.29 12.42 13.95
N GLY A 455 -4.27 11.96 14.67
CA GLY A 455 -3.63 10.65 14.48
C GLY A 455 -4.29 9.59 15.35
N THR A 456 -5.43 9.03 14.91
CA THR A 456 -6.23 8.11 15.75
C THR A 456 -5.50 6.85 16.17
N ASN A 457 -4.53 6.38 15.39
CA ASN A 457 -3.80 5.16 15.72
C ASN A 457 -2.99 5.32 17.03
N ASP A 458 -2.18 6.37 17.11
CA ASP A 458 -1.41 6.65 18.31
C ASP A 458 -2.28 7.23 19.43
N LEU A 459 -3.28 8.06 19.11
CA LEU A 459 -4.23 8.56 20.11
C LEU A 459 -4.96 7.43 20.84
N THR A 460 -5.41 6.41 20.12
CA THR A 460 -6.06 5.23 20.71
C THR A 460 -5.08 4.46 21.58
N GLN A 461 -3.88 4.18 21.07
CA GLN A 461 -2.82 3.48 21.78
C GLN A 461 -2.49 4.15 23.12
N TYR A 462 -2.27 5.47 23.12
CA TYR A 462 -1.89 6.21 24.32
C TYR A 462 -3.06 6.47 25.27
N THR A 463 -4.27 6.67 24.75
CA THR A 463 -5.46 6.85 25.59
C THR A 463 -5.81 5.58 26.35
N LEU A 464 -5.68 4.41 25.70
CA LEU A 464 -6.01 3.12 26.30
C LEU A 464 -4.82 2.46 26.98
N ALA A 465 -3.59 2.97 26.80
CA ALA A 465 -2.35 2.36 27.24
C ALA A 465 -2.19 0.92 26.70
N VAL A 466 -2.54 0.69 25.43
CA VAL A 466 -2.51 -0.62 24.77
C VAL A 466 -1.58 -0.55 23.57
N ASP A 467 -0.57 -1.41 23.54
CA ASP A 467 0.30 -1.57 22.38
C ASP A 467 -0.44 -2.30 21.26
N ARG A 468 -0.69 -1.59 20.15
CA ARG A 468 -1.38 -2.13 18.96
C ARG A 468 -0.61 -3.26 18.27
N GLY A 469 0.72 -3.32 18.45
CA GLY A 469 1.59 -4.37 17.92
C GLY A 469 1.58 -5.67 18.73
N ASN A 470 0.99 -5.67 19.92
CA ASN A 470 0.93 -6.84 20.77
C ASN A 470 -0.32 -7.69 20.48
N GLU A 471 -0.15 -8.79 19.78
CA GLU A 471 -1.24 -9.69 19.37
C GLU A 471 -2.09 -10.20 20.53
N LYS A 472 -1.52 -10.36 21.74
CA LYS A 472 -2.24 -10.89 22.91
C LYS A 472 -3.28 -9.92 23.46
N ILE A 473 -3.09 -8.62 23.25
CA ILE A 473 -3.96 -7.56 23.77
C ILE A 473 -4.56 -6.70 22.67
N ALA A 474 -4.38 -7.06 21.38
CA ALA A 474 -4.89 -6.33 20.24
C ALA A 474 -6.43 -6.11 20.30
N ASN A 475 -7.15 -7.03 20.94
CA ASN A 475 -8.59 -6.92 21.17
C ASN A 475 -9.00 -5.79 22.13
N LEU A 476 -8.06 -5.24 22.91
CA LEU A 476 -8.27 -4.09 23.79
C LEU A 476 -8.08 -2.76 23.06
N TYR A 477 -7.43 -2.77 21.89
CA TYR A 477 -7.24 -1.62 21.04
C TYR A 477 -8.50 -1.38 20.21
N ASP A 478 -9.31 -0.40 20.62
CA ASP A 478 -10.58 -0.11 19.97
C ASP A 478 -10.85 1.40 19.94
N THR A 479 -10.84 1.98 18.74
CA THR A 479 -11.07 3.43 18.55
C THR A 479 -12.51 3.87 18.87
N TYR A 480 -13.47 2.93 18.90
CA TYR A 480 -14.82 3.20 19.40
C TYR A 480 -14.92 3.25 20.93
N ASN A 481 -13.83 3.08 21.65
CA ASN A 481 -13.84 3.22 23.11
C ASN A 481 -14.34 4.63 23.51
N PRO A 482 -15.26 4.75 24.49
CA PRO A 482 -15.80 6.05 24.93
C PRO A 482 -14.74 7.09 25.24
N SER A 483 -13.62 6.68 25.89
CA SER A 483 -12.53 7.59 26.24
C SER A 483 -11.80 8.14 25.00
N VAL A 484 -11.65 7.33 23.95
CA VAL A 484 -11.02 7.75 22.69
C VAL A 484 -11.95 8.72 21.95
N LEU A 485 -13.23 8.40 21.85
CA LEU A 485 -14.22 9.30 21.20
C LEU A 485 -14.36 10.63 21.96
N GLN A 486 -14.29 10.59 23.29
CA GLN A 486 -14.27 11.81 24.10
C GLN A 486 -13.02 12.65 23.82
N ALA A 487 -11.84 12.02 23.72
CA ALA A 487 -10.60 12.71 23.36
C ALA A 487 -10.69 13.35 21.96
N ILE A 488 -11.23 12.62 20.97
CA ILE A 488 -11.48 13.14 19.60
C ILE A 488 -12.40 14.38 19.67
N LYS A 489 -13.51 14.30 20.41
CA LYS A 489 -14.43 15.43 20.55
C LYS A 489 -13.77 16.65 21.22
N MET A 490 -12.98 16.43 22.27
CA MET A 490 -12.22 17.49 22.93
C MET A 490 -11.22 18.18 22.00
N LEU A 491 -10.56 17.40 21.11
CA LEU A 491 -9.64 17.94 20.11
C LEU A 491 -10.36 18.80 19.09
N ILE A 492 -11.51 18.34 18.59
CA ILE A 492 -12.32 19.08 17.61
C ILE A 492 -12.83 20.39 18.21
N ASP A 493 -13.44 20.32 19.40
CA ASP A 493 -13.96 21.51 20.09
C ASP A 493 -12.84 22.50 20.41
N GLY A 494 -11.72 22.00 20.92
CA GLY A 494 -10.57 22.85 21.26
C GLY A 494 -9.91 23.52 20.06
N ALA A 495 -9.89 22.86 18.89
CA ALA A 495 -9.42 23.45 17.63
C ALA A 495 -10.33 24.61 17.21
N HIS A 496 -11.64 24.40 17.19
CA HIS A 496 -12.64 25.41 16.82
C HIS A 496 -12.66 26.58 17.81
N GLU A 497 -12.58 26.30 19.12
CA GLU A 497 -12.42 27.35 20.12
C GLU A 497 -11.13 28.17 19.96
N GLY A 498 -10.08 27.55 19.45
CA GLY A 498 -8.81 28.19 19.10
C GLY A 498 -8.83 28.92 17.76
N GLY A 499 -9.88 28.75 16.96
CA GLY A 499 -10.07 29.40 15.65
C GLY A 499 -9.32 28.73 14.50
N ILE A 500 -8.94 27.45 14.64
CA ILE A 500 -8.23 26.69 13.61
C ILE A 500 -9.06 25.50 13.11
N LYS A 501 -8.72 25.00 11.92
CA LYS A 501 -9.33 23.79 11.35
C LYS A 501 -8.68 22.53 11.89
N ILE A 502 -9.46 21.44 11.90
CA ILE A 502 -9.02 20.12 12.31
C ILE A 502 -9.41 19.05 11.31
N SER A 503 -8.44 18.23 10.92
CA SER A 503 -8.63 17.06 10.07
C SER A 503 -8.37 15.77 10.86
N MET A 504 -8.66 14.62 10.25
CA MET A 504 -8.26 13.32 10.76
C MET A 504 -7.56 12.53 9.66
N CYS A 505 -6.38 12.00 9.95
CA CYS A 505 -5.59 11.19 9.02
C CYS A 505 -5.31 9.76 9.53
N GLY A 506 -5.78 9.41 10.72
CA GLY A 506 -5.78 8.04 11.20
C GLY A 506 -6.76 7.15 10.43
N GLU A 507 -6.63 5.83 10.60
CA GLU A 507 -7.45 4.85 9.87
C GLU A 507 -8.96 5.00 10.14
N PHE A 508 -9.32 5.55 11.28
CA PHE A 508 -10.71 5.80 11.67
C PHE A 508 -11.44 6.78 10.75
N ALA A 509 -10.72 7.68 10.05
CA ALA A 509 -11.31 8.57 9.06
C ALA A 509 -11.84 7.84 7.82
N GLY A 510 -11.28 6.66 7.52
CA GLY A 510 -11.70 5.79 6.41
C GLY A 510 -12.68 4.69 6.80
N ASP A 511 -13.04 4.58 8.09
CA ASP A 511 -14.04 3.63 8.56
C ASP A 511 -15.45 4.13 8.20
N GLU A 512 -16.11 3.42 7.29
CA GLU A 512 -17.44 3.78 6.79
C GLU A 512 -18.47 3.99 7.91
N ASN A 513 -18.38 3.24 9.01
CA ASN A 513 -19.28 3.38 10.16
C ASN A 513 -18.97 4.63 10.98
N ALA A 514 -17.71 5.07 11.04
CA ALA A 514 -17.31 6.24 11.82
C ALA A 514 -17.66 7.57 11.15
N VAL A 515 -17.91 7.59 9.84
CA VAL A 515 -18.11 8.83 9.06
C VAL A 515 -19.23 9.69 9.61
N ALA A 516 -20.39 9.10 9.91
CA ALA A 516 -21.53 9.83 10.46
C ALA A 516 -21.22 10.44 11.83
N LEU A 517 -20.47 9.71 12.66
CA LEU A 517 -20.07 10.16 13.99
C LEU A 517 -19.08 11.33 13.90
N LEU A 518 -18.04 11.20 13.09
CA LEU A 518 -17.02 12.23 12.89
C LEU A 518 -17.60 13.49 12.23
N PHE A 519 -18.50 13.33 11.25
CA PHE A 519 -19.24 14.43 10.65
C PHE A 519 -20.12 15.13 11.69
N GLY A 520 -20.81 14.38 12.54
CA GLY A 520 -21.61 14.93 13.63
C GLY A 520 -20.80 15.66 14.71
N MET A 521 -19.53 15.25 14.92
CA MET A 521 -18.58 15.92 15.82
C MET A 521 -17.99 17.22 15.27
N ASP A 522 -18.33 17.63 14.04
CA ASP A 522 -17.82 18.81 13.34
C ASP A 522 -16.38 18.67 12.81
N LEU A 523 -15.94 17.48 12.43
CA LEU A 523 -14.64 17.29 11.77
C LEU A 523 -14.61 18.02 10.41
N ASP A 524 -13.60 18.87 10.15
CA ASP A 524 -13.51 19.69 8.94
C ASP A 524 -13.06 18.91 7.69
N ALA A 525 -12.17 17.91 7.86
CA ALA A 525 -11.64 17.13 6.75
C ALA A 525 -11.28 15.70 7.15
N PHE A 526 -11.50 14.78 6.21
CA PHE A 526 -11.22 13.35 6.33
C PHE A 526 -10.06 12.98 5.42
N SER A 527 -9.03 12.31 5.93
CA SER A 527 -7.91 11.81 5.14
C SER A 527 -7.68 10.32 5.34
N MET A 528 -7.61 9.57 4.25
CA MET A 528 -7.63 8.11 4.26
C MET A 528 -6.87 7.50 3.08
N SER A 529 -6.82 6.19 3.00
CA SER A 529 -6.34 5.50 1.80
C SER A 529 -7.22 5.82 0.59
N GLY A 530 -6.64 5.87 -0.62
CA GLY A 530 -7.36 6.23 -1.85
C GLY A 530 -8.63 5.39 -2.08
N ILE A 531 -8.57 4.10 -1.78
CA ILE A 531 -9.69 3.15 -1.96
C ILE A 531 -10.92 3.52 -1.11
N SER A 532 -10.73 4.14 0.05
CA SER A 532 -11.81 4.54 0.97
C SER A 532 -12.50 5.84 0.55
N ILE A 533 -11.83 6.70 -0.22
CA ILE A 533 -12.31 8.04 -0.60
C ILE A 533 -13.72 8.02 -1.23
N PRO A 534 -14.00 7.23 -2.28
CA PRO A 534 -15.31 7.25 -2.92
C PRO A 534 -16.43 6.78 -1.99
N ARG A 535 -16.13 5.82 -1.12
CA ARG A 535 -17.11 5.27 -0.15
C ARG A 535 -17.47 6.30 0.91
N VAL A 536 -16.47 6.98 1.47
CA VAL A 536 -16.69 8.05 2.45
C VAL A 536 -17.44 9.22 1.83
N LYS A 537 -17.11 9.64 0.60
CA LYS A 537 -17.89 10.64 -0.15
C LYS A 537 -19.36 10.23 -0.28
N ARG A 538 -19.62 8.98 -0.73
CA ARG A 538 -20.98 8.45 -0.85
C ARG A 538 -21.77 8.54 0.44
N ILE A 539 -21.14 8.22 1.57
CA ILE A 539 -21.77 8.28 2.88
C ILE A 539 -22.06 9.74 3.24
N ILE A 540 -21.08 10.64 3.17
CA ILE A 540 -21.26 12.07 3.48
C ILE A 540 -22.43 12.66 2.69
N MET A 541 -22.55 12.34 1.39
CA MET A 541 -23.64 12.82 0.54
C MET A 541 -25.04 12.35 0.97
N LYS A 542 -25.11 11.34 1.83
CA LYS A 542 -26.37 10.83 2.40
C LYS A 542 -26.64 11.31 3.82
N LEU A 543 -25.71 12.01 4.46
CA LEU A 543 -25.84 12.47 5.84
C LEU A 543 -26.62 13.79 5.94
N ASP A 544 -27.29 13.96 7.08
CA ASP A 544 -27.84 15.21 7.58
C ASP A 544 -27.10 15.58 8.87
N LYS A 545 -26.66 16.83 8.98
CA LYS A 545 -25.81 17.28 10.09
C LYS A 545 -26.50 17.15 11.44
N LYS A 546 -27.79 17.53 11.50
CA LYS A 546 -28.54 17.51 12.77
C LYS A 546 -28.75 16.07 13.25
N GLU A 547 -29.05 15.15 12.33
CA GLU A 547 -29.19 13.73 12.67
C GLU A 547 -27.88 13.15 13.20
N CYS A 548 -26.75 13.52 12.57
CA CYS A 548 -25.41 13.10 13.02
C CYS A 548 -25.04 13.69 14.38
N GLN A 549 -25.35 14.96 14.64
CA GLN A 549 -25.16 15.58 15.97
C GLN A 549 -25.97 14.85 17.06
N ASN A 550 -27.22 14.51 16.78
CA ASN A 550 -28.04 13.72 17.70
C ASN A 550 -27.44 12.31 17.93
N LEU A 551 -26.82 11.71 16.93
CA LEU A 551 -26.08 10.45 17.09
C LEU A 551 -24.88 10.64 18.05
N VAL A 552 -24.10 11.71 17.88
CA VAL A 552 -22.96 12.04 18.76
C VAL A 552 -23.40 12.19 20.22
N GLU A 553 -24.48 12.93 20.48
CA GLU A 553 -25.02 13.11 21.85
C GLU A 553 -25.36 11.76 22.50
N ARG A 554 -26.01 10.84 21.75
CA ARG A 554 -26.32 9.50 22.27
C ARG A 554 -25.05 8.69 22.50
N VAL A 555 -24.15 8.65 21.52
CA VAL A 555 -22.94 7.84 21.58
C VAL A 555 -22.02 8.26 22.73
N LEU A 556 -21.83 9.55 22.95
CA LEU A 556 -20.99 10.06 24.04
C LEU A 556 -21.58 9.80 25.45
N SER A 557 -22.85 9.40 25.55
CA SER A 557 -23.48 8.99 26.81
C SER A 557 -23.35 7.48 27.11
N LEU A 558 -22.87 6.68 26.13
CA LEU A 558 -22.73 5.23 26.29
C LEU A 558 -21.43 4.86 27.03
N SER A 559 -21.43 3.68 27.64
CA SER A 559 -20.36 3.26 28.53
C SER A 559 -19.34 2.31 27.91
N THR A 560 -19.68 1.65 26.79
CA THR A 560 -18.82 0.63 26.18
C THR A 560 -18.70 0.79 24.65
N ALA A 561 -17.59 0.36 24.09
CA ALA A 561 -17.38 0.33 22.65
C ALA A 561 -18.42 -0.53 21.91
N SER A 562 -18.89 -1.60 22.53
CA SER A 562 -19.90 -2.50 21.95
C SER A 562 -21.25 -1.79 21.77
N GLU A 563 -21.72 -1.07 22.83
CA GLU A 563 -22.95 -0.25 22.77
C GLU A 563 -22.85 0.84 21.70
N ILE A 564 -21.67 1.47 21.60
CA ILE A 564 -21.40 2.52 20.61
C ILE A 564 -21.48 1.95 19.20
N LYS A 565 -20.79 0.84 18.93
CA LYS A 565 -20.83 0.17 17.62
C LYS A 565 -22.23 -0.24 17.23
N GLU A 566 -23.04 -0.73 18.17
CA GLU A 566 -24.42 -1.10 17.91
C GLU A 566 -25.29 0.12 17.57
N GLU A 567 -25.14 1.23 18.30
CA GLU A 567 -25.88 2.46 18.05
C GLU A 567 -25.51 3.09 16.70
N VAL A 568 -24.21 3.13 16.38
CA VAL A 568 -23.70 3.60 15.09
C VAL A 568 -24.23 2.72 13.95
N LYS A 569 -24.18 1.39 14.09
CA LYS A 569 -24.69 0.46 13.10
C LYS A 569 -26.18 0.67 12.82
N LYS A 570 -27.01 0.79 13.88
CA LYS A 570 -28.45 1.09 13.75
C LYS A 570 -28.71 2.41 13.00
N PHE A 571 -27.84 3.40 13.18
CA PHE A 571 -27.94 4.66 12.46
C PHE A 571 -27.57 4.48 10.98
N MET A 572 -26.46 3.80 10.70
CA MET A 572 -25.97 3.57 9.34
C MET A 572 -26.91 2.69 8.49
N GLU A 573 -27.64 1.75 9.09
CA GLU A 573 -28.65 0.92 8.41
C GLU A 573 -29.86 1.73 7.89
N LYS A 574 -30.05 2.96 8.37
CA LYS A 574 -31.14 3.87 7.93
C LYS A 574 -30.74 4.80 6.80
N ILE A 575 -29.45 4.91 6.50
CA ILE A 575 -28.85 5.77 5.47
C ILE A 575 -28.63 4.97 4.19
#